data_487a69e3d3b1db149d6c8c693b796018
#
_entry.id   487a69e3d3b1db149d6c8c693b796018
#
_cell.length_a   1.000
_cell.length_b   1.000
_cell.length_c   1.000
_cell.angle_alpha   90.00
_cell.angle_beta   90.00
_cell.angle_gamma   90.00
#
_symmetry.space_group_name_H-M   'P 1'
#
loop_
_entity.id
_entity.type
_entity.pdbx_description
1 polymer ?
#
loop_
_entity_poly.entity_id
_entity_poly.type
_entity_poly.pdbx_seq_one_letter_code
_entity_poly.pdbx_strand_id
1 'polypeptide(L)'
;MFMNVTFVSTTLLALCLSQVTVPVEKNVLVDFGDKQNSSGWNVVNDGVMGGRSVGKARLTDDGVMNFSGTLSLDNNGGFTSIRSGPIDVQMAIEDGFRVRLKGDGRTYIFNLYPKTRRMAFSYRAAVPSVAGQWTEVFVPLKTFVPTSFGRRVQGGGVLTPDQISRIGFMLSDKKPGAFNLEIEWVKVEEAPSVRSQ
;
A
#
# COMPACT_ATOMS: atom_id res chain seq x y z
N MET A 1 -7.93 -25.10 82.60
CA MET A 1 -6.98 -24.25 81.83
C MET A 1 -7.13 -24.50 80.36
N PHE A 2 -8.01 -23.74 79.73
CA PHE A 2 -8.35 -23.94 78.33
C PHE A 2 -7.57 -22.95 77.44
N MET A 3 -6.81 -23.47 76.48
CA MET A 3 -5.96 -22.69 75.63
C MET A 3 -6.73 -22.40 74.33
N ASN A 4 -7.14 -21.17 74.10
CA ASN A 4 -7.78 -20.71 72.84
C ASN A 4 -6.71 -20.55 71.78
N VAL A 5 -6.85 -21.30 70.74
CA VAL A 5 -6.07 -21.16 69.51
C VAL A 5 -6.87 -20.31 68.48
N THR A 6 -6.40 -19.10 68.23
CA THR A 6 -6.97 -18.18 67.26
C THR A 6 -6.39 -18.49 65.89
N PHE A 7 -7.22 -19.00 64.95
CA PHE A 7 -6.84 -19.15 63.54
C PHE A 7 -6.94 -17.79 62.82
N VAL A 8 -5.81 -17.27 62.38
CA VAL A 8 -5.76 -16.12 61.48
C VAL A 8 -5.85 -16.63 60.03
N SER A 9 -6.99 -16.38 59.38
CA SER A 9 -7.21 -16.72 57.98
C SER A 9 -6.61 -15.60 57.11
N THR A 10 -5.52 -15.91 56.41
CA THR A 10 -4.88 -14.99 55.46
C THR A 10 -5.54 -15.17 54.08
N THR A 11 -6.43 -14.24 53.71
CA THR A 11 -7.07 -14.22 52.40
C THR A 11 -6.06 -13.66 51.40
N LEU A 12 -5.56 -14.53 50.50
CA LEU A 12 -4.67 -14.16 49.43
C LEU A 12 -5.53 -13.57 48.28
N LEU A 13 -5.49 -12.24 48.12
CA LEU A 13 -6.15 -11.56 47.00
C LEU A 13 -5.30 -11.74 45.74
N ALA A 14 -5.71 -12.66 44.87
CA ALA A 14 -5.07 -12.87 43.54
C ALA A 14 -5.41 -11.68 42.61
N LEU A 15 -4.45 -10.78 42.41
CA LEU A 15 -4.55 -9.70 41.45
C LEU A 15 -4.43 -10.28 40.02
N CYS A 16 -5.55 -10.46 39.35
CA CYS A 16 -5.59 -10.90 37.95
C CYS A 16 -5.16 -9.72 37.05
N LEU A 17 -3.88 -9.63 36.70
CA LEU A 17 -3.35 -8.72 35.73
C LEU A 17 -3.83 -9.20 34.34
N SER A 18 -4.93 -8.63 33.86
CA SER A 18 -5.32 -8.76 32.45
C SER A 18 -4.23 -8.12 31.60
N GLN A 19 -3.43 -8.95 30.95
CA GLN A 19 -2.48 -8.49 29.95
C GLN A 19 -3.30 -7.93 28.77
N VAL A 20 -3.32 -6.61 28.62
CA VAL A 20 -3.77 -5.95 27.41
C VAL A 20 -2.71 -6.29 26.36
N THR A 21 -2.96 -7.34 25.58
CA THR A 21 -2.20 -7.60 24.36
C THR A 21 -2.55 -6.49 23.37
N VAL A 22 -1.68 -5.48 23.28
CA VAL A 22 -1.71 -4.54 22.17
C VAL A 22 -1.52 -5.37 20.90
N PRO A 23 -2.45 -5.35 19.94
CA PRO A 23 -2.24 -6.04 18.68
C PRO A 23 -0.96 -5.48 18.06
N VAL A 24 0.06 -6.30 17.91
CA VAL A 24 1.20 -5.95 17.06
C VAL A 24 0.62 -5.81 15.67
N GLU A 25 0.62 -4.60 15.12
CA GLU A 25 0.23 -4.33 13.73
C GLU A 25 1.23 -5.03 12.80
N LYS A 26 1.01 -6.30 12.56
CA LYS A 26 1.94 -7.23 11.92
C LYS A 26 2.14 -6.99 10.41
N ASN A 27 1.41 -6.05 9.79
CA ASN A 27 1.26 -6.05 8.34
C ASN A 27 1.47 -4.70 7.65
N VAL A 28 2.13 -3.73 8.31
CA VAL A 28 2.47 -2.44 7.66
C VAL A 28 3.60 -2.69 6.68
N LEU A 29 3.32 -2.55 5.39
CA LEU A 29 4.31 -2.69 4.33
C LEU A 29 5.09 -1.39 4.11
N VAL A 30 4.38 -0.26 4.14
CA VAL A 30 4.93 1.09 4.06
C VAL A 30 4.10 1.99 4.96
N ASP A 31 4.79 2.74 5.81
CA ASP A 31 4.23 3.84 6.59
C ASP A 31 5.09 5.07 6.33
N PHE A 32 4.50 6.10 5.75
CA PHE A 32 5.23 7.32 5.43
C PHE A 32 5.47 8.21 6.66
N GLY A 33 4.78 7.94 7.78
CA GLY A 33 5.09 8.52 9.08
C GLY A 33 6.37 7.97 9.71
N ASP A 34 6.77 6.75 9.33
CA ASP A 34 8.05 6.15 9.71
C ASP A 34 9.13 6.51 8.69
N LYS A 35 10.05 7.40 9.10
CA LYS A 35 11.15 7.86 8.25
C LYS A 35 12.08 6.74 7.77
N GLN A 36 12.16 5.62 8.48
CA GLN A 36 12.98 4.48 8.07
C GLN A 36 12.36 3.72 6.90
N ASN A 37 11.03 3.64 6.86
CA ASN A 37 10.28 2.90 5.83
C ASN A 37 9.85 3.77 4.65
N SER A 38 10.05 5.10 4.73
CA SER A 38 9.61 6.05 3.71
C SER A 38 10.66 6.41 2.66
N SER A 39 11.90 5.94 2.81
CA SER A 39 13.02 6.25 1.92
C SER A 39 13.01 5.42 0.62
N GLY A 40 13.72 5.89 -0.41
CA GLY A 40 13.96 5.12 -1.64
C GLY A 40 12.86 5.19 -2.69
N TRP A 41 11.90 6.11 -2.56
CA TRP A 41 10.90 6.33 -3.60
C TRP A 41 11.45 7.18 -4.75
N ASN A 42 11.17 6.73 -5.99
CA ASN A 42 11.65 7.39 -7.20
C ASN A 42 10.48 7.73 -8.12
N VAL A 43 10.58 8.89 -8.78
CA VAL A 43 9.62 9.30 -9.80
C VAL A 43 10.05 8.77 -11.15
N VAL A 44 9.11 8.24 -11.92
CA VAL A 44 9.30 7.83 -13.32
C VAL A 44 8.20 8.48 -14.16
N ASN A 45 8.60 9.41 -15.01
CA ASN A 45 7.73 10.13 -15.94
C ASN A 45 7.84 9.54 -17.36
N ASP A 46 6.87 9.80 -18.19
CA ASP A 46 6.82 9.38 -19.60
C ASP A 46 7.89 10.07 -20.49
N GLY A 47 8.64 11.03 -19.96
CA GLY A 47 9.79 11.65 -20.63
C GLY A 47 10.84 10.63 -21.10
N VAL A 48 10.93 9.45 -20.46
CA VAL A 48 11.77 8.33 -20.93
C VAL A 48 11.34 7.78 -22.32
N MET A 49 10.13 8.14 -22.76
CA MET A 49 9.59 7.78 -24.08
C MET A 49 9.22 9.02 -24.92
N GLY A 50 9.69 10.21 -24.53
CA GLY A 50 9.44 11.48 -25.22
C GLY A 50 8.18 12.22 -24.77
N GLY A 51 7.41 11.70 -23.80
CA GLY A 51 6.24 12.38 -23.23
C GLY A 51 6.61 13.63 -22.41
N ARG A 52 5.59 14.37 -22.00
CA ARG A 52 5.75 15.66 -21.29
C ARG A 52 5.08 15.70 -19.92
N SER A 53 4.66 14.57 -19.39
CA SER A 53 4.12 14.51 -18.04
C SER A 53 5.22 14.82 -17.01
N VAL A 54 4.86 15.57 -15.96
CA VAL A 54 5.75 15.93 -14.88
C VAL A 54 5.10 15.53 -13.56
N GLY A 55 5.63 14.49 -12.94
CA GLY A 55 5.28 14.07 -11.57
C GLY A 55 6.39 14.45 -10.61
N LYS A 56 6.01 14.67 -9.35
CA LYS A 56 6.89 14.92 -8.22
C LYS A 56 6.44 14.08 -7.04
N ALA A 57 7.38 13.60 -6.25
CA ALA A 57 7.14 12.91 -5.00
C ALA A 57 7.79 13.70 -3.86
N ARG A 58 7.04 13.97 -2.82
CA ARG A 58 7.53 14.66 -1.63
C ARG A 58 6.96 14.00 -0.38
N LEU A 59 7.83 13.63 0.54
CA LEU A 59 7.43 13.29 1.89
C LEU A 59 7.16 14.58 2.66
N THR A 60 5.97 14.70 3.24
CA THR A 60 5.60 15.85 4.08
C THR A 60 6.06 15.66 5.51
N ASP A 61 6.10 16.74 6.29
CA ASP A 61 6.47 16.69 7.71
C ASP A 61 5.44 15.91 8.55
N ASP A 62 4.19 15.84 8.06
CA ASP A 62 3.09 15.05 8.67
C ASP A 62 3.16 13.55 8.35
N GLY A 63 4.22 13.09 7.69
CA GLY A 63 4.38 11.67 7.37
C GLY A 63 3.47 11.18 6.25
N VAL A 64 3.26 11.99 5.22
CA VAL A 64 2.44 11.65 4.06
C VAL A 64 3.29 11.76 2.79
N MET A 65 3.21 10.76 1.92
CA MET A 65 3.78 10.86 0.57
C MET A 65 2.83 11.64 -0.33
N ASN A 66 3.22 12.85 -0.72
CA ASN A 66 2.52 13.62 -1.74
C ASN A 66 3.08 13.31 -3.12
N PHE A 67 2.24 12.74 -3.98
CA PHE A 67 2.52 12.50 -5.40
C PHE A 67 1.64 13.42 -6.24
N SER A 68 2.24 14.44 -6.83
CA SER A 68 1.52 15.48 -7.55
C SER A 68 2.24 15.91 -8.82
N GLY A 69 1.54 16.63 -9.70
CA GLY A 69 2.14 17.12 -10.93
C GLY A 69 1.13 17.46 -12.01
N THR A 70 1.56 17.31 -13.28
CA THR A 70 0.72 17.53 -14.46
C THR A 70 0.88 16.36 -15.42
N LEU A 71 -0.25 15.72 -15.75
CA LEU A 71 -0.30 14.69 -16.79
C LEU A 71 -0.46 15.39 -18.14
N SER A 72 0.41 15.04 -19.12
CA SER A 72 0.31 15.47 -20.52
C SER A 72 0.12 14.26 -21.42
N LEU A 73 -0.66 14.43 -22.47
CA LEU A 73 -0.83 13.41 -23.52
C LEU A 73 0.03 13.69 -24.76
N ASP A 74 0.81 14.77 -24.73
CA ASP A 74 1.70 15.13 -25.83
C ASP A 74 2.74 14.05 -26.11
N ASN A 75 3.10 13.90 -27.37
CA ASN A 75 4.13 12.96 -27.85
C ASN A 75 3.87 11.51 -27.41
N ASN A 76 2.62 11.06 -27.42
CA ASN A 76 2.21 9.74 -26.93
C ASN A 76 2.56 9.50 -25.45
N GLY A 77 2.71 10.56 -24.67
CA GLY A 77 2.83 10.50 -23.21
C GLY A 77 1.54 10.02 -22.54
N GLY A 78 1.40 10.26 -21.28
CA GLY A 78 0.17 9.98 -20.54
C GLY A 78 0.38 9.10 -19.33
N PHE A 79 1.58 9.12 -18.73
CA PHE A 79 1.78 8.53 -17.41
C PHE A 79 2.84 9.27 -16.58
N THR A 80 2.67 9.16 -15.28
CA THR A 80 3.70 9.45 -14.30
C THR A 80 3.51 8.48 -13.13
N SER A 81 4.57 8.07 -12.48
CA SER A 81 4.53 7.11 -11.38
C SER A 81 5.57 7.39 -10.31
N ILE A 82 5.27 6.94 -9.09
CA ILE A 82 6.24 6.80 -8.01
C ILE A 82 6.44 5.32 -7.71
N ARG A 83 7.67 4.93 -7.39
CA ARG A 83 8.06 3.54 -7.13
C ARG A 83 8.91 3.44 -5.88
N SER A 84 8.63 2.47 -5.05
CA SER A 84 9.43 2.16 -3.86
C SER A 84 10.83 1.64 -4.22
N GLY A 85 11.75 1.67 -3.27
CA GLY A 85 12.89 0.77 -3.23
C GLY A 85 12.45 -0.71 -3.16
N PRO A 86 13.39 -1.64 -3.03
CA PRO A 86 13.07 -3.05 -2.77
C PRO A 86 12.29 -3.21 -1.47
N ILE A 87 11.28 -4.09 -1.51
CA ILE A 87 10.47 -4.44 -0.34
C ILE A 87 10.40 -5.95 -0.21
N ASP A 88 10.13 -6.41 1.00
CA ASP A 88 9.77 -7.80 1.30
C ASP A 88 8.30 -7.86 1.69
N VAL A 89 7.54 -8.73 1.04
CA VAL A 89 6.08 -8.83 1.23
C VAL A 89 5.76 -10.20 1.80
N GLN A 90 5.27 -10.21 3.02
CA GLN A 90 4.80 -11.41 3.71
C GLN A 90 3.28 -11.43 3.71
N MET A 91 2.68 -12.26 2.86
CA MET A 91 1.23 -12.39 2.72
C MET A 91 0.86 -13.73 2.12
N ALA A 92 -0.40 -14.16 2.28
CA ALA A 92 -0.97 -15.28 1.54
C ALA A 92 -1.43 -14.82 0.14
N ILE A 93 -1.65 -15.78 -0.76
CA ILE A 93 -2.09 -15.47 -2.13
C ILE A 93 -3.53 -14.95 -2.18
N GLU A 94 -4.32 -15.28 -1.18
CA GLU A 94 -5.70 -14.85 -1.00
C GLU A 94 -5.81 -13.41 -0.48
N ASP A 95 -4.76 -12.90 0.15
CA ASP A 95 -4.74 -11.59 0.79
C ASP A 95 -4.75 -10.44 -0.22
N GLY A 96 -4.69 -9.24 0.31
CA GLY A 96 -4.63 -8.02 -0.48
C GLY A 96 -3.86 -6.92 0.23
N PHE A 97 -3.95 -5.75 -0.34
CA PHE A 97 -3.36 -4.54 0.21
C PHE A 97 -4.47 -3.58 0.61
N ARG A 98 -4.38 -3.03 1.81
CA ARG A 98 -5.15 -1.85 2.18
C ARG A 98 -4.28 -0.63 2.02
N VAL A 99 -4.80 0.38 1.34
CA VAL A 99 -4.10 1.63 1.08
C VAL A 99 -4.92 2.77 1.65
N ARG A 100 -4.32 3.60 2.51
CA ARG A 100 -4.92 4.84 2.98
C ARG A 100 -4.40 6.00 2.14
N LEU A 101 -5.33 6.65 1.44
CA LEU A 101 -5.00 7.69 0.49
C LEU A 101 -6.07 8.81 0.46
N LYS A 102 -5.64 9.98 -0.02
CA LYS A 102 -6.51 11.13 -0.32
C LYS A 102 -6.10 11.65 -1.70
N GLY A 103 -7.03 11.68 -2.63
CA GLY A 103 -6.74 12.12 -4.00
C GLY A 103 -7.62 13.26 -4.46
N ASP A 104 -7.66 13.44 -5.75
CA ASP A 104 -8.35 14.49 -6.48
C ASP A 104 -9.62 14.01 -7.21
N GLY A 105 -10.09 12.79 -6.90
CA GLY A 105 -11.22 12.14 -7.56
C GLY A 105 -10.85 11.37 -8.82
N ARG A 106 -9.55 11.30 -9.16
CA ARG A 106 -9.04 10.48 -10.29
C ARG A 106 -8.84 9.03 -9.83
N THR A 107 -8.78 8.12 -10.80
CA THR A 107 -8.42 6.73 -10.53
C THR A 107 -6.93 6.55 -10.79
N TYR A 108 -6.22 6.18 -9.75
CA TYR A 108 -4.81 5.84 -9.80
C TYR A 108 -4.62 4.34 -10.04
N ILE A 109 -3.41 3.94 -10.37
CA ILE A 109 -3.02 2.55 -10.57
C ILE A 109 -2.04 2.18 -9.46
N PHE A 110 -2.35 1.15 -8.70
CA PHE A 110 -1.39 0.51 -7.81
C PHE A 110 -0.64 -0.55 -8.62
N ASN A 111 0.69 -0.45 -8.62
CA ASN A 111 1.58 -1.34 -9.34
C ASN A 111 2.35 -2.23 -8.38
N LEU A 112 2.43 -3.53 -8.71
CA LEU A 112 3.35 -4.48 -8.13
C LEU A 112 4.39 -4.85 -9.18
N TYR A 113 5.67 -4.69 -8.83
CA TYR A 113 6.78 -4.98 -9.72
C TYR A 113 7.44 -6.28 -9.30
N PRO A 114 7.38 -7.34 -10.12
CA PRO A 114 8.06 -8.60 -9.83
C PRO A 114 9.56 -8.51 -10.09
N LYS A 115 10.31 -9.43 -9.50
CA LYS A 115 11.71 -9.68 -9.85
C LYS A 115 11.78 -10.22 -11.28
N THR A 116 11.97 -9.36 -12.28
CA THR A 116 12.02 -9.74 -13.70
C THR A 116 12.97 -8.86 -14.48
N ARG A 117 13.49 -9.40 -15.60
CA ARG A 117 14.24 -8.63 -16.60
C ARG A 117 13.36 -8.02 -17.68
N ARG A 118 12.05 -8.27 -17.67
CA ARG A 118 11.12 -7.69 -18.65
C ARG A 118 11.00 -6.19 -18.43
N MET A 119 11.21 -5.42 -19.49
CA MET A 119 11.05 -3.96 -19.44
C MET A 119 9.57 -3.56 -19.32
N ALA A 120 9.31 -2.49 -18.58
CA ALA A 120 7.98 -1.90 -18.39
C ALA A 120 6.88 -2.91 -17.96
N PHE A 121 7.27 -4.03 -17.32
CA PHE A 121 6.36 -5.06 -16.84
C PHE A 121 5.99 -4.83 -15.38
N SER A 122 4.70 -4.88 -15.09
CA SER A 122 4.15 -4.81 -13.74
C SER A 122 2.77 -5.46 -13.69
N TYR A 123 2.32 -5.81 -12.50
CA TYR A 123 0.93 -6.15 -12.25
C TYR A 123 0.20 -4.92 -11.73
N ARG A 124 -0.99 -4.65 -12.25
CA ARG A 124 -1.71 -3.39 -12.04
C ARG A 124 -3.12 -3.62 -11.54
N ALA A 125 -3.50 -2.83 -10.53
CA ALA A 125 -4.89 -2.73 -10.08
C ALA A 125 -5.30 -1.26 -10.01
N ALA A 126 -6.57 -0.99 -10.26
CA ALA A 126 -7.14 0.36 -10.16
C ALA A 126 -7.41 0.71 -8.69
N VAL A 127 -7.07 1.93 -8.30
CA VAL A 127 -7.35 2.49 -6.98
C VAL A 127 -8.06 3.82 -7.18
N PRO A 128 -9.38 3.88 -6.99
CA PRO A 128 -10.13 5.12 -7.07
C PRO A 128 -9.82 6.00 -5.86
N SER A 129 -9.83 7.30 -6.07
CA SER A 129 -9.74 8.29 -5.00
C SER A 129 -11.00 9.14 -4.93
N VAL A 130 -11.25 9.71 -3.76
CA VAL A 130 -12.32 10.70 -3.55
C VAL A 130 -11.66 12.06 -3.36
N ALA A 131 -12.18 13.09 -4.07
CA ALA A 131 -11.60 14.42 -4.06
C ALA A 131 -11.55 14.99 -2.63
N GLY A 132 -10.35 15.28 -2.14
CA GLY A 132 -10.11 15.92 -0.85
C GLY A 132 -10.44 15.06 0.39
N GLN A 133 -10.77 13.77 0.23
CA GLN A 133 -11.15 12.89 1.34
C GLN A 133 -10.14 11.76 1.53
N TRP A 134 -9.79 11.49 2.78
CA TRP A 134 -9.06 10.29 3.15
C TRP A 134 -9.98 9.07 3.02
N THR A 135 -9.52 8.07 2.30
CA THR A 135 -10.22 6.79 2.10
C THR A 135 -9.25 5.63 2.30
N GLU A 136 -9.80 4.49 2.66
CA GLU A 136 -9.06 3.23 2.72
C GLU A 136 -9.61 2.29 1.65
N VAL A 137 -8.74 1.89 0.73
CA VAL A 137 -9.10 1.04 -0.39
C VAL A 137 -8.46 -0.32 -0.21
N PHE A 138 -9.26 -1.38 -0.16
CA PHE A 138 -8.76 -2.75 -0.17
C PHE A 138 -8.60 -3.23 -1.61
N VAL A 139 -7.41 -3.73 -1.94
CA VAL A 139 -7.04 -4.20 -3.29
C VAL A 139 -6.58 -5.65 -3.18
N PRO A 140 -7.45 -6.63 -3.47
CA PRO A 140 -7.09 -8.05 -3.43
C PRO A 140 -5.96 -8.38 -4.41
N LEU A 141 -5.00 -9.23 -4.00
CA LEU A 141 -3.87 -9.62 -4.86
C LEU A 141 -4.33 -10.20 -6.21
N LYS A 142 -5.40 -10.98 -6.20
CA LYS A 142 -6.01 -11.59 -7.40
C LYS A 142 -6.54 -10.59 -8.44
N THR A 143 -6.72 -9.31 -8.07
CA THR A 143 -7.22 -8.27 -9.00
C THR A 143 -6.12 -7.62 -9.83
N PHE A 144 -4.87 -7.90 -9.51
CA PHE A 144 -3.74 -7.34 -10.23
C PHE A 144 -3.54 -8.05 -11.57
N VAL A 145 -3.50 -7.26 -12.64
CA VAL A 145 -3.42 -7.74 -14.03
C VAL A 145 -2.02 -7.52 -14.59
N PRO A 146 -1.37 -8.55 -15.17
CA PRO A 146 -0.05 -8.41 -15.80
C PRO A 146 -0.12 -7.46 -17.00
N THR A 147 0.78 -6.49 -17.01
CA THR A 147 0.78 -5.38 -17.98
C THR A 147 2.21 -5.07 -18.42
N SER A 148 2.42 -4.84 -19.70
CA SER A 148 3.68 -4.35 -20.27
C SER A 148 3.40 -3.20 -21.22
N PHE A 149 4.15 -2.10 -21.11
CA PHE A 149 3.93 -0.86 -21.88
C PHE A 149 2.45 -0.41 -21.91
N GLY A 150 1.74 -0.53 -20.79
CA GLY A 150 0.34 -0.15 -20.67
C GLY A 150 -0.67 -1.13 -21.26
N ARG A 151 -0.24 -2.24 -21.85
CA ARG A 151 -1.10 -3.26 -22.46
C ARG A 151 -1.13 -4.52 -21.61
N ARG A 152 -2.32 -5.12 -21.46
CA ARG A 152 -2.48 -6.40 -20.77
C ARG A 152 -1.66 -7.48 -21.48
N VAL A 153 -0.91 -8.28 -20.73
CA VAL A 153 -0.14 -9.41 -21.24
C VAL A 153 -0.96 -10.68 -21.05
N GLN A 154 -1.28 -11.38 -22.14
CA GLN A 154 -1.91 -12.69 -22.07
C GLN A 154 -0.88 -13.72 -21.58
N GLY A 155 -1.30 -14.66 -20.75
CA GLY A 155 -0.40 -15.68 -20.21
C GLY A 155 0.67 -15.16 -19.25
N GLY A 156 0.51 -13.94 -18.70
CA GLY A 156 1.48 -13.33 -17.77
C GLY A 156 1.60 -14.03 -16.41
N GLY A 157 0.80 -15.06 -16.18
CA GLY A 157 0.78 -15.82 -14.92
C GLY A 157 0.06 -15.07 -13.79
N VAL A 158 -0.12 -15.77 -12.68
CA VAL A 158 -0.58 -15.19 -11.42
C VAL A 158 0.65 -14.72 -10.66
N LEU A 159 0.59 -13.49 -10.14
CA LEU A 159 1.65 -12.98 -9.26
C LEU A 159 1.57 -13.68 -7.91
N THR A 160 2.67 -14.29 -7.50
CA THR A 160 2.80 -14.83 -6.14
C THR A 160 3.50 -13.82 -5.22
N PRO A 161 3.20 -13.80 -3.92
CA PRO A 161 3.74 -12.81 -3.00
C PRO A 161 5.27 -12.73 -2.99
N ASP A 162 5.96 -13.86 -3.07
CA ASP A 162 7.43 -13.97 -3.09
C ASP A 162 8.07 -13.32 -4.34
N GLN A 163 7.30 -13.13 -5.39
CA GLN A 163 7.76 -12.46 -6.61
C GLN A 163 7.71 -10.93 -6.50
N ILE A 164 6.95 -10.38 -5.56
CA ILE A 164 6.81 -8.93 -5.41
C ILE A 164 8.14 -8.38 -4.87
N SER A 165 8.72 -7.43 -5.57
CA SER A 165 9.98 -6.80 -5.17
C SER A 165 9.87 -5.30 -4.94
N ARG A 166 8.88 -4.66 -5.50
CA ARG A 166 8.60 -3.22 -5.33
C ARG A 166 7.12 -2.95 -5.52
N ILE A 167 6.65 -1.85 -4.96
CA ILE A 167 5.32 -1.31 -5.22
C ILE A 167 5.42 0.10 -5.81
N GLY A 168 4.31 0.61 -6.31
CA GLY A 168 4.26 1.99 -6.76
C GLY A 168 2.86 2.45 -7.12
N PHE A 169 2.71 3.75 -7.28
CA PHE A 169 1.47 4.37 -7.71
C PHE A 169 1.70 5.11 -9.02
N MET A 170 0.72 5.07 -9.91
CA MET A 170 0.81 5.67 -11.24
C MET A 170 -0.50 6.39 -11.56
N LEU A 171 -0.39 7.51 -12.22
CA LEU A 171 -1.51 8.10 -12.94
C LEU A 171 -1.34 7.88 -14.43
N SER A 172 -2.37 7.30 -15.06
CA SER A 172 -2.39 7.03 -16.51
C SER A 172 -3.83 6.89 -17.02
N ASP A 173 -4.71 7.76 -16.56
CA ASP A 173 -6.16 7.75 -16.84
C ASP A 173 -6.55 8.47 -18.13
N LYS A 174 -5.57 8.91 -18.92
CA LYS A 174 -5.73 9.65 -20.19
C LYS A 174 -6.47 10.98 -20.05
N LYS A 175 -6.50 11.58 -18.89
CA LYS A 175 -7.04 12.90 -18.65
C LYS A 175 -5.90 13.87 -18.37
N PRO A 176 -5.54 14.77 -19.31
CA PRO A 176 -4.45 15.72 -19.08
C PRO A 176 -4.81 16.72 -17.98
N GLY A 177 -3.81 17.34 -17.38
CA GLY A 177 -3.98 18.36 -16.36
C GLY A 177 -3.33 18.01 -15.02
N ALA A 178 -3.55 18.88 -14.04
CA ALA A 178 -3.00 18.73 -12.70
C ALA A 178 -3.57 17.50 -12.00
N PHE A 179 -2.78 16.93 -11.09
CA PHE A 179 -3.20 15.83 -10.23
C PHE A 179 -2.54 15.93 -8.86
N ASN A 180 -3.19 15.32 -7.87
CA ASN A 180 -2.67 15.21 -6.52
C ASN A 180 -3.14 13.94 -5.83
N LEU A 181 -2.21 13.16 -5.32
CA LEU A 181 -2.45 11.97 -4.51
C LEU A 181 -1.59 12.03 -3.26
N GLU A 182 -2.21 11.93 -2.13
CA GLU A 182 -1.55 11.78 -0.82
C GLU A 182 -1.74 10.34 -0.34
N ILE A 183 -0.67 9.72 0.14
CA ILE A 183 -0.66 8.34 0.64
C ILE A 183 -0.04 8.36 2.03
N GLU A 184 -0.75 7.82 3.01
CA GLU A 184 -0.28 7.74 4.39
C GLU A 184 0.42 6.40 4.65
N TRP A 185 -0.22 5.29 4.26
CA TRP A 185 0.36 3.96 4.45
C TRP A 185 -0.19 2.93 3.45
N VAL A 186 0.54 1.81 3.32
CA VAL A 186 0.13 0.59 2.64
C VAL A 186 0.32 -0.57 3.62
N LYS A 187 -0.73 -1.35 3.86
CA LYS A 187 -0.72 -2.53 4.73
C LYS A 187 -1.07 -3.77 3.93
N VAL A 188 -0.54 -4.91 4.32
CA VAL A 188 -1.09 -6.22 3.92
C VAL A 188 -2.30 -6.50 4.79
N GLU A 189 -3.37 -6.98 4.20
CA GLU A 189 -4.60 -7.33 4.91
C GLU A 189 -5.11 -8.70 4.44
N GLU A 190 -5.52 -9.53 5.39
CA GLU A 190 -6.16 -10.80 5.09
C GLU A 190 -7.46 -10.57 4.31
N ALA A 191 -7.71 -11.46 3.35
CA ALA A 191 -8.97 -11.40 2.62
C ALA A 191 -10.16 -11.51 3.59
N PRO A 192 -11.21 -10.70 3.42
CA PRO A 192 -12.42 -10.87 4.23
C PRO A 192 -12.89 -12.31 4.15
N SER A 193 -12.95 -12.98 5.31
CA SER A 193 -13.47 -14.34 5.38
C SER A 193 -14.94 -14.32 4.90
N VAL A 194 -15.22 -15.04 3.83
CA VAL A 194 -16.60 -15.28 3.40
C VAL A 194 -17.21 -16.15 4.50
N ARG A 195 -17.94 -15.53 5.42
CA ARG A 195 -18.79 -16.30 6.33
C ARG A 195 -19.85 -16.97 5.46
N SER A 196 -19.70 -18.28 5.25
CA SER A 196 -20.78 -19.11 4.73
C SER A 196 -21.97 -19.00 5.70
N GLN A 197 -23.03 -18.39 5.23
CA GLN A 197 -24.34 -18.41 5.88
C GLN A 197 -25.00 -19.76 5.62
#